data_02e781028b98362eb655b04905ec602c
#
_entry.id   02e781028b98362eb655b04905ec602c
#
_cell.length_a   1.000
_cell.length_b   1.000
_cell.length_c   1.000
_cell.angle_alpha   90.00
_cell.angle_beta   90.00
_cell.angle_gamma   90.00
#
_symmetry.space_group_name_H-M   'P 1'
#
loop_
_entity.id
_entity.type
_entity.pdbx_description
1 polymer ?
#
loop_
_entity_poly.entity_id
_entity_poly.type
_entity_poly.pdbx_seq_one_letter_code
_entity_poly.pdbx_strand_id
1 'polypeptide(L)'
;MNPDRRRFLLSASVLVAGAVGTARASAPGPMRALKPMVPAQPIAPVTTPTPPALVKPALFAQARAALERHPQIVNRHRMALVDFAAPSSEPRLHIVNLLDGTTTSYLVAHGSGSDPDHSGWLERFSNAPGSNASCSGAFLTADPYVGKHGPSQRLQGLDPTNDNAMSRAIVLHGAWYAEPTLAGARGKLGRSQGCFAVGDSV
;
A
#
# COMPACT_ATOMS: atom_id res chain seq x y z
N MET A 1 -4.15 -18.09 -25.16
CA MET A 1 -3.61 -17.39 -23.97
C MET A 1 -2.18 -17.04 -24.27
N ASN A 2 -1.86 -15.77 -24.43
CA ASN A 2 -0.53 -15.31 -24.89
C ASN A 2 0.44 -15.31 -23.70
N PRO A 3 1.55 -16.07 -23.69
CA PRO A 3 2.48 -16.17 -22.57
C PRO A 3 3.25 -14.87 -22.27
N ASP A 4 3.29 -13.91 -23.19
CA ASP A 4 4.00 -12.64 -23.01
C ASP A 4 3.29 -11.63 -22.09
N ARG A 5 2.01 -11.83 -21.80
CA ARG A 5 1.26 -10.95 -20.88
C ARG A 5 1.70 -11.07 -19.42
N ARG A 6 2.36 -12.16 -19.03
CA ARG A 6 2.80 -12.41 -17.65
C ARG A 6 4.10 -11.71 -17.24
N ARG A 7 4.88 -11.20 -18.19
CA ARG A 7 6.21 -10.62 -17.90
C ARG A 7 6.18 -9.15 -17.51
N PHE A 8 5.08 -8.43 -17.70
CA PHE A 8 5.01 -6.97 -17.48
C PHE A 8 4.45 -6.56 -16.11
N LEU A 9 3.92 -7.46 -15.30
CA LEU A 9 3.20 -7.13 -14.05
C LEU A 9 4.00 -7.40 -12.77
N LEU A 10 5.31 -7.19 -12.76
CA LEU A 10 6.13 -7.22 -11.54
C LEU A 10 6.12 -5.89 -10.77
N SER A 11 5.20 -4.99 -11.10
CA SER A 11 5.07 -3.71 -10.39
C SER A 11 4.00 -3.83 -9.30
N ALA A 12 4.45 -4.05 -8.08
CA ALA A 12 3.61 -4.02 -6.89
C ALA A 12 3.42 -2.59 -6.40
N SER A 13 2.21 -2.25 -5.98
CA SER A 13 1.96 -1.02 -5.22
C SER A 13 2.16 -1.31 -3.74
N VAL A 14 3.07 -0.58 -3.10
CA VAL A 14 3.35 -0.68 -1.66
C VAL A 14 2.73 0.53 -0.97
N LEU A 15 1.78 0.26 -0.07
CA LEU A 15 1.19 1.26 0.80
C LEU A 15 1.91 1.21 2.15
N VAL A 16 2.55 2.32 2.55
CA VAL A 16 3.22 2.40 3.84
C VAL A 16 2.46 3.35 4.75
N ALA A 17 2.00 2.87 5.90
CA ALA A 17 1.31 3.68 6.89
C ALA A 17 2.32 4.46 7.75
N GLY A 18 2.36 5.79 7.61
CA GLY A 18 3.14 6.67 8.47
C GLY A 18 2.29 7.83 8.98
N ALA A 19 2.31 8.08 10.28
CA ALA A 19 1.73 9.28 10.86
C ALA A 19 2.80 10.39 10.92
N VAL A 20 2.47 11.58 10.40
CA VAL A 20 3.30 12.77 10.57
C VAL A 20 3.02 13.35 11.94
N GLY A 21 3.93 13.16 12.89
CA GLY A 21 3.87 13.82 14.19
C GLY A 21 4.29 15.29 14.07
N THR A 22 3.38 16.23 14.36
CA THR A 22 3.72 17.65 14.51
C THR A 22 4.55 17.86 15.78
N ALA A 23 5.82 18.13 15.64
CA ALA A 23 6.69 18.52 16.76
C ALA A 23 6.34 19.92 17.23
N ARG A 24 5.78 20.02 18.43
CA ARG A 24 5.62 21.28 19.16
C ARG A 24 6.98 21.63 19.78
N ALA A 25 7.57 22.74 19.40
CA ALA A 25 8.77 23.27 20.01
C ALA A 25 8.50 23.65 21.49
N SER A 26 9.15 22.95 22.41
CA SER A 26 9.19 23.32 23.83
C SER A 26 10.49 24.05 24.14
N ALA A 27 10.39 25.09 24.94
CA ALA A 27 11.50 25.94 25.37
C ALA A 27 12.57 25.17 26.17
N PRO A 28 13.84 25.62 26.19
CA PRO A 28 14.93 24.91 26.87
C PRO A 28 14.80 25.04 28.39
N GLY A 29 14.68 23.85 29.02
CA GLY A 29 14.78 23.71 30.47
C GLY A 29 16.24 23.52 30.93
N PRO A 30 16.53 23.65 32.25
CA PRO A 30 17.90 23.65 32.76
C PRO A 30 18.64 22.36 32.53
N MET A 31 19.91 22.47 32.17
CA MET A 31 20.83 21.34 31.88
C MET A 31 20.93 20.40 33.09
N ARG A 32 20.48 19.17 32.91
CA ARG A 32 20.66 18.08 33.88
C ARG A 32 21.96 17.33 33.52
N ALA A 33 22.80 17.11 34.53
CA ALA A 33 24.08 16.44 34.40
C ALA A 33 23.96 15.08 33.66
N LEU A 34 24.87 14.86 32.70
CA LEU A 34 24.97 13.63 31.92
C LEU A 34 25.30 12.44 32.82
N LYS A 35 24.47 11.41 32.79
CA LYS A 35 24.78 10.10 33.37
C LYS A 35 25.86 9.40 32.52
N PRO A 36 26.73 8.56 33.14
CA PRO A 36 27.75 7.83 32.40
C PRO A 36 27.13 6.96 31.31
N MET A 37 27.72 6.99 30.13
CA MET A 37 27.33 6.18 28.97
C MET A 37 27.54 4.69 29.29
N VAL A 38 26.48 3.91 29.32
CA VAL A 38 26.55 2.46 29.35
C VAL A 38 27.14 2.00 28.02
N PRO A 39 28.13 1.07 28.00
CA PRO A 39 28.68 0.55 26.74
C PRO A 39 27.57 -0.02 25.87
N ALA A 40 27.58 0.32 24.60
CA ALA A 40 26.61 -0.21 23.63
C ALA A 40 26.73 -1.74 23.58
N GLN A 41 25.64 -2.43 23.89
CA GLN A 41 25.55 -3.88 23.71
C GLN A 41 25.69 -4.19 22.21
N PRO A 42 26.35 -5.30 21.82
CA PRO A 42 26.40 -5.73 20.43
C PRO A 42 24.98 -5.84 19.87
N ILE A 43 24.71 -5.11 18.79
CA ILE A 43 23.42 -5.21 18.09
C ILE A 43 23.34 -6.65 17.56
N ALA A 44 22.34 -7.40 18.03
CA ALA A 44 22.05 -8.72 17.49
C ALA A 44 21.90 -8.65 15.96
N PRO A 45 22.37 -9.66 15.22
CA PRO A 45 22.26 -9.64 13.76
C PRO A 45 20.79 -9.44 13.37
N VAL A 46 20.54 -8.44 12.54
CA VAL A 46 19.20 -8.16 12.01
C VAL A 46 18.80 -9.37 11.16
N THR A 47 18.03 -10.26 11.76
CA THR A 47 17.44 -11.39 11.02
C THR A 47 16.57 -10.80 9.92
N THR A 48 16.87 -11.16 8.67
CA THR A 48 16.02 -10.81 7.53
C THR A 48 14.62 -11.35 7.81
N PRO A 49 13.58 -10.52 7.90
CA PRO A 49 12.24 -11.02 8.22
C PRO A 49 11.81 -12.05 7.17
N THR A 50 11.39 -13.22 7.63
CA THR A 50 10.81 -14.25 6.76
C THR A 50 9.54 -13.68 6.10
N PRO A 51 9.37 -13.85 4.79
CA PRO A 51 8.14 -13.42 4.12
C PRO A 51 6.92 -14.06 4.77
N PRO A 52 5.84 -13.29 5.06
CA PRO A 52 4.60 -13.87 5.57
C PRO A 52 4.03 -14.89 4.58
N ALA A 53 3.46 -15.98 5.08
CA ALA A 53 3.00 -17.12 4.26
C ALA A 53 1.97 -16.75 3.17
N LEU A 54 1.20 -15.67 3.39
CA LEU A 54 0.16 -15.19 2.46
C LEU A 54 0.69 -14.22 1.39
N VAL A 55 1.94 -13.79 1.47
CA VAL A 55 2.53 -12.81 0.56
C VAL A 55 3.60 -13.47 -0.30
N LYS A 56 3.55 -13.26 -1.61
CA LYS A 56 4.60 -13.76 -2.50
C LYS A 56 5.98 -13.21 -2.07
N PRO A 57 7.01 -14.05 -1.91
CA PRO A 57 8.33 -13.61 -1.43
C PRO A 57 8.92 -12.46 -2.25
N ALA A 58 8.75 -12.48 -3.57
CA ALA A 58 9.24 -11.42 -4.45
C ALA A 58 8.54 -10.08 -4.20
N LEU A 59 7.21 -10.09 -3.96
CA LEU A 59 6.44 -8.90 -3.61
C LEU A 59 6.88 -8.33 -2.27
N PHE A 60 7.06 -9.19 -1.27
CA PHE A 60 7.55 -8.78 0.04
C PHE A 60 8.96 -8.17 -0.02
N ALA A 61 9.89 -8.81 -0.75
CA ALA A 61 11.23 -8.28 -0.94
C ALA A 61 11.23 -6.91 -1.63
N GLN A 62 10.40 -6.74 -2.67
CA GLN A 62 10.24 -5.46 -3.37
C GLN A 62 9.68 -4.36 -2.43
N ALA A 63 8.70 -4.69 -1.61
CA ALA A 63 8.12 -3.79 -0.64
C ALA A 63 9.12 -3.38 0.45
N ARG A 64 9.91 -4.31 0.95
CA ARG A 64 10.99 -4.06 1.90
C ARG A 64 12.05 -3.13 1.30
N ALA A 65 12.49 -3.40 0.07
CA ALA A 65 13.43 -2.54 -0.63
C ALA A 65 12.86 -1.13 -0.85
N ALA A 66 11.56 -0.99 -1.13
CA ALA A 66 10.89 0.31 -1.22
C ALA A 66 10.92 1.05 0.14
N LEU A 67 10.61 0.37 1.24
CA LEU A 67 10.67 0.94 2.58
C LEU A 67 12.08 1.44 2.94
N GLU A 68 13.13 0.72 2.54
CA GLU A 68 14.51 1.14 2.78
C GLU A 68 14.92 2.37 1.94
N ARG A 69 14.39 2.51 0.73
CA ARG A 69 14.63 3.70 -0.11
C ARG A 69 13.98 4.98 0.42
N HIS A 70 13.01 4.86 1.35
CA HIS A 70 12.24 5.98 1.87
C HIS A 70 12.45 6.15 3.40
N PRO A 71 13.64 6.61 3.86
CA PRO A 71 13.95 6.74 5.29
C PRO A 71 13.09 7.77 6.02
N GLN A 72 12.42 8.68 5.31
CA GLN A 72 11.48 9.65 5.85
C GLN A 72 10.20 9.01 6.43
N ILE A 73 9.94 7.74 6.14
CA ILE A 73 8.82 7.00 6.70
C ILE A 73 9.13 6.64 8.15
N VAL A 74 8.43 7.28 9.08
CA VAL A 74 8.67 7.12 10.52
C VAL A 74 8.00 5.84 11.06
N ASN A 75 6.74 5.59 10.68
CA ASN A 75 6.06 4.38 11.13
C ASN A 75 6.39 3.20 10.19
N ARG A 76 7.23 2.30 10.68
CA ARG A 76 7.74 1.14 9.92
C ARG A 76 7.23 -0.20 10.47
N HIS A 77 6.17 -0.17 11.30
CA HIS A 77 5.65 -1.38 11.95
C HIS A 77 4.62 -2.12 11.10
N ARG A 78 3.98 -1.42 10.16
CA ARG A 78 2.96 -2.00 9.28
C ARG A 78 3.20 -1.59 7.84
N MET A 79 2.90 -2.50 6.94
CA MET A 79 3.02 -2.29 5.50
C MET A 79 1.82 -2.93 4.80
N ALA A 80 1.22 -2.20 3.87
CA ALA A 80 0.21 -2.74 2.98
C ALA A 80 0.84 -3.05 1.62
N LEU A 81 0.53 -4.21 1.06
CA LEU A 81 1.00 -4.67 -0.25
C LEU A 81 -0.20 -5.05 -1.11
N VAL A 82 -0.19 -4.65 -2.38
CA VAL A 82 -1.20 -5.09 -3.33
C VAL A 82 -0.54 -5.93 -4.42
N ASP A 83 -0.95 -7.19 -4.54
CA ASP A 83 -0.53 -8.10 -5.59
C ASP A 83 -1.46 -8.00 -6.81
N PHE A 84 -1.23 -7.04 -7.68
CA PHE A 84 -2.01 -6.89 -8.90
C PHE A 84 -1.74 -7.96 -9.98
N ALA A 85 -0.83 -8.91 -9.73
CA ALA A 85 -0.71 -10.10 -10.56
C ALA A 85 -1.76 -11.18 -10.22
N ALA A 86 -2.58 -10.96 -9.18
CA ALA A 86 -3.77 -11.75 -8.87
C ALA A 86 -5.04 -11.06 -9.40
N PRO A 87 -6.11 -11.81 -9.72
CA PRO A 87 -7.39 -11.22 -10.13
C PRO A 87 -8.09 -10.50 -8.99
N SER A 88 -9.04 -9.62 -9.31
CA SER A 88 -9.78 -8.85 -8.30
C SER A 88 -10.71 -9.69 -7.42
N SER A 89 -11.02 -10.91 -7.85
CA SER A 89 -11.81 -11.88 -7.07
C SER A 89 -11.01 -12.61 -5.98
N GLU A 90 -9.69 -12.42 -5.94
CA GLU A 90 -8.84 -13.02 -4.91
C GLU A 90 -8.37 -11.97 -3.91
N PRO A 91 -8.19 -12.33 -2.61
CA PRO A 91 -7.55 -11.46 -1.63
C PRO A 91 -6.12 -11.12 -2.09
N ARG A 92 -5.90 -9.85 -2.42
CA ARG A 92 -4.63 -9.36 -2.99
C ARG A 92 -4.11 -8.06 -2.37
N LEU A 93 -4.85 -7.50 -1.40
CA LEU A 93 -4.37 -6.46 -0.50
C LEU A 93 -3.98 -7.13 0.82
N HIS A 94 -2.70 -7.08 1.17
CA HIS A 94 -2.13 -7.71 2.36
C HIS A 94 -1.64 -6.64 3.32
N ILE A 95 -2.19 -6.61 4.54
CA ILE A 95 -1.71 -5.76 5.63
C ILE A 95 -0.78 -6.60 6.49
N VAL A 96 0.50 -6.28 6.47
CA VAL A 96 1.56 -7.01 7.17
C VAL A 96 2.01 -6.22 8.39
N ASN A 97 2.00 -6.85 9.56
CA ASN A 97 2.68 -6.37 10.75
C ASN A 97 4.15 -6.82 10.67
N LEU A 98 5.07 -5.88 10.57
CA LEU A 98 6.51 -6.18 10.40
C LEU A 98 7.20 -6.57 11.73
N LEU A 99 6.51 -6.44 12.88
CA LEU A 99 7.07 -6.81 14.18
C LEU A 99 6.92 -8.32 14.46
N ASP A 100 5.80 -8.90 14.03
CA ASP A 100 5.44 -10.29 14.33
C ASP A 100 5.13 -11.14 13.07
N GLY A 101 5.11 -10.51 11.88
CA GLY A 101 4.83 -11.18 10.61
C GLY A 101 3.35 -11.52 10.39
N THR A 102 2.43 -11.12 11.29
CA THR A 102 1.01 -11.35 11.09
C THR A 102 0.50 -10.62 9.85
N THR A 103 -0.40 -11.27 9.12
CA THR A 103 -0.93 -10.73 7.85
C THR A 103 -2.43 -10.92 7.78
N THR A 104 -3.14 -9.85 7.43
CA THR A 104 -4.55 -9.88 7.06
C THR A 104 -4.70 -9.53 5.59
N SER A 105 -5.54 -10.26 4.87
CA SER A 105 -5.70 -10.09 3.42
C SER A 105 -7.14 -9.73 3.06
N TYR A 106 -7.30 -8.82 2.12
CA TYR A 106 -8.57 -8.29 1.66
C TYR A 106 -8.67 -8.31 0.14
N LEU A 107 -9.89 -8.31 -0.38
CA LEU A 107 -10.16 -7.97 -1.76
C LEU A 107 -9.89 -6.47 -1.97
N VAL A 108 -9.38 -6.11 -3.14
CA VAL A 108 -9.21 -4.70 -3.52
C VAL A 108 -9.45 -4.52 -5.02
N ALA A 109 -10.28 -3.53 -5.36
CA ALA A 109 -10.51 -3.14 -6.75
C ALA A 109 -9.39 -2.21 -7.24
N HIS A 110 -9.18 -2.22 -8.54
CA HIS A 110 -8.30 -1.30 -9.27
C HIS A 110 -9.09 -0.32 -10.13
N GLY A 111 -8.40 0.60 -10.78
CA GLY A 111 -9.01 1.60 -11.66
C GLY A 111 -9.49 1.03 -13.00
N SER A 112 -10.57 1.57 -13.55
CA SER A 112 -11.15 1.15 -14.84
C SER A 112 -10.18 1.33 -16.00
N GLY A 113 -9.30 2.34 -15.93
CA GLY A 113 -8.26 2.52 -16.94
C GLY A 113 -7.15 1.47 -16.88
N SER A 114 -7.06 0.70 -15.78
CA SER A 114 -6.13 -0.43 -15.65
C SER A 114 -6.66 -1.74 -16.21
N ASP A 115 -7.97 -1.86 -16.38
CA ASP A 115 -8.69 -3.05 -16.87
C ASP A 115 -9.86 -2.58 -17.75
N PRO A 116 -9.58 -2.12 -19.00
CA PRO A 116 -10.61 -1.54 -19.87
C PRO A 116 -11.76 -2.51 -20.17
N ASP A 117 -11.43 -3.77 -20.38
CA ASP A 117 -12.39 -4.83 -20.75
C ASP A 117 -13.14 -5.40 -19.54
N HIS A 118 -12.85 -4.89 -18.33
CA HIS A 118 -13.41 -5.39 -17.08
C HIS A 118 -13.23 -6.89 -16.93
N SER A 119 -12.02 -7.35 -17.16
CA SER A 119 -11.64 -8.77 -17.06
C SER A 119 -11.50 -9.24 -15.61
N GLY A 120 -11.32 -8.30 -14.67
CA GLY A 120 -10.94 -8.55 -13.29
C GLY A 120 -9.42 -8.59 -13.07
N TRP A 121 -8.64 -8.52 -14.15
CA TRP A 121 -7.19 -8.49 -14.11
C TRP A 121 -6.67 -7.08 -14.41
N LEU A 122 -5.67 -6.64 -13.67
CA LEU A 122 -4.99 -5.39 -14.01
C LEU A 122 -4.07 -5.66 -15.21
N GLU A 123 -4.25 -4.89 -16.29
CA GLU A 123 -3.47 -5.00 -17.52
C GLU A 123 -2.35 -3.97 -17.59
N ARG A 124 -2.58 -2.77 -17.03
CA ARG A 124 -1.62 -1.66 -17.08
C ARG A 124 -1.75 -0.74 -15.88
N PHE A 125 -0.66 -0.08 -15.54
CA PHE A 125 -0.63 1.07 -14.64
C PHE A 125 -0.53 2.37 -15.44
N SER A 126 -0.99 3.47 -14.85
CA SER A 126 -0.77 4.81 -15.41
C SER A 126 -0.74 5.85 -14.31
N ASN A 127 0.20 6.78 -14.41
CA ASN A 127 0.29 7.96 -13.54
C ASN A 127 -0.31 9.22 -14.20
N ALA A 128 -0.77 9.12 -15.47
CA ALA A 128 -1.32 10.26 -16.19
C ALA A 128 -2.65 10.73 -15.58
N PRO A 129 -2.87 12.04 -15.39
CA PRO A 129 -4.16 12.60 -15.03
C PRO A 129 -5.26 12.16 -16.01
N GLY A 130 -6.45 11.87 -15.49
CA GLY A 130 -7.60 11.44 -16.31
C GLY A 130 -7.52 10.01 -16.85
N SER A 131 -6.44 9.25 -16.61
CA SER A 131 -6.29 7.87 -17.11
C SER A 131 -7.27 6.88 -16.49
N ASN A 132 -7.89 7.21 -15.36
CA ASN A 132 -8.69 6.29 -14.52
C ASN A 132 -7.97 4.98 -14.15
N ALA A 133 -6.66 4.89 -14.36
CA ALA A 133 -5.86 3.73 -14.03
C ALA A 133 -5.25 3.87 -12.64
N SER A 134 -5.09 2.75 -11.94
CA SER A 134 -4.23 2.69 -10.76
C SER A 134 -2.78 2.94 -11.16
N CYS A 135 -1.99 3.52 -10.27
CA CYS A 135 -0.56 3.72 -10.47
C CYS A 135 0.25 2.74 -9.60
N SER A 136 1.44 2.41 -10.07
CA SER A 136 2.38 1.52 -9.37
C SER A 136 3.36 2.32 -8.54
N GLY A 137 4.01 1.67 -7.57
CA GLY A 137 5.06 2.25 -6.77
C GLY A 137 4.75 2.26 -5.27
N ALA A 138 5.63 2.91 -4.50
CA ALA A 138 5.49 3.09 -3.08
C ALA A 138 4.58 4.29 -2.77
N PHE A 139 3.77 4.15 -1.73
CA PHE A 139 2.91 5.23 -1.24
C PHE A 139 3.12 5.42 0.25
N LEU A 140 3.04 6.67 0.70
CA LEU A 140 2.87 7.02 2.09
C LEU A 140 1.39 7.28 2.34
N THR A 141 0.82 6.65 3.37
CA THR A 141 -0.51 7.02 3.85
C THR A 141 -0.41 8.38 4.55
N ALA A 142 -1.21 9.34 4.06
CA ALA A 142 -1.35 10.66 4.67
C ALA A 142 -2.58 10.68 5.60
N ASP A 143 -3.10 11.87 5.92
CA ASP A 143 -4.20 12.00 6.88
C ASP A 143 -5.47 11.28 6.38
N PRO A 144 -6.13 10.51 7.26
CA PRO A 144 -7.45 9.97 6.97
C PRO A 144 -8.49 11.11 6.91
N TYR A 145 -9.55 10.90 6.15
CA TYR A 145 -10.64 11.86 6.05
C TYR A 145 -11.97 11.15 5.80
N VAL A 146 -13.06 11.85 6.01
CA VAL A 146 -14.39 11.38 5.61
C VAL A 146 -14.83 12.17 4.38
N GLY A 147 -15.02 11.48 3.27
CA GLY A 147 -15.41 12.07 1.98
C GLY A 147 -16.70 11.47 1.43
N LYS A 148 -16.94 11.64 0.14
CA LYS A 148 -18.12 11.08 -0.56
C LYS A 148 -18.21 9.55 -0.52
N HIS A 149 -17.10 8.88 -0.25
CA HIS A 149 -16.99 7.44 -0.12
C HIS A 149 -16.89 6.98 1.36
N GLY A 150 -17.29 7.83 2.32
CA GLY A 150 -17.09 7.56 3.73
C GLY A 150 -15.64 7.68 4.19
N PRO A 151 -15.22 6.90 5.21
CA PRO A 151 -13.85 6.88 5.68
C PRO A 151 -12.89 6.55 4.54
N SER A 152 -11.86 7.36 4.39
CA SER A 152 -10.91 7.27 3.27
C SER A 152 -9.51 7.63 3.74
N GLN A 153 -8.50 7.02 3.13
CA GLN A 153 -7.09 7.23 3.42
C GLN A 153 -6.39 7.86 2.22
N ARG A 154 -5.85 9.08 2.37
CA ARG A 154 -5.04 9.71 1.33
C ARG A 154 -3.74 8.96 1.12
N LEU A 155 -3.29 8.94 -0.14
CA LEU A 155 -2.08 8.27 -0.57
C LEU A 155 -1.17 9.26 -1.28
N GLN A 156 0.01 9.50 -0.71
CA GLN A 156 1.07 10.27 -1.34
C GLN A 156 1.99 9.33 -2.10
N GLY A 157 2.15 9.53 -3.40
CA GLY A 157 3.12 8.78 -4.20
C GLY A 157 4.55 9.15 -3.86
N LEU A 158 5.43 8.16 -3.79
CA LEU A 158 6.84 8.33 -3.44
C LEU A 158 7.78 8.03 -4.62
N ASP A 159 7.25 7.53 -5.72
CA ASP A 159 8.01 7.17 -6.92
C ASP A 159 7.53 8.00 -8.13
N PRO A 160 8.35 8.20 -9.18
CA PRO A 160 7.94 8.87 -10.42
C PRO A 160 6.72 8.20 -11.11
N THR A 161 6.48 6.92 -10.82
CA THR A 161 5.35 6.15 -11.36
C THR A 161 4.02 6.46 -10.68
N ASN A 162 4.02 7.23 -9.57
CA ASN A 162 2.82 7.59 -8.80
C ASN A 162 2.87 8.98 -8.16
N ASP A 163 3.82 9.84 -8.53
CA ASP A 163 3.97 11.19 -7.97
C ASP A 163 2.74 12.09 -8.19
N ASN A 164 1.89 11.77 -9.16
CA ASN A 164 0.59 12.42 -9.37
C ASN A 164 -0.55 11.87 -8.50
N ALA A 165 -0.30 10.91 -7.60
CA ALA A 165 -1.36 10.25 -6.83
C ALA A 165 -2.21 11.25 -6.04
N MET A 166 -1.60 12.23 -5.36
CA MET A 166 -2.32 13.25 -4.59
C MET A 166 -3.17 14.15 -5.50
N SER A 167 -2.62 14.67 -6.60
CA SER A 167 -3.33 15.55 -7.53
C SER A 167 -4.45 14.82 -8.28
N ARG A 168 -4.29 13.51 -8.49
CA ARG A 168 -5.29 12.61 -9.06
C ARG A 168 -6.33 12.12 -8.04
N ALA A 169 -6.22 12.53 -6.77
CA ALA A 169 -7.05 12.07 -5.67
C ALA A 169 -7.10 10.54 -5.53
N ILE A 170 -5.96 9.86 -5.75
CA ILE A 170 -5.84 8.42 -5.51
C ILE A 170 -5.85 8.17 -4.01
N VAL A 171 -6.81 7.38 -3.54
CA VAL A 171 -7.04 7.08 -2.12
C VAL A 171 -7.36 5.61 -1.93
N LEU A 172 -7.25 5.13 -0.69
CA LEU A 172 -7.89 3.90 -0.25
C LEU A 172 -9.24 4.26 0.37
N HIS A 173 -10.32 3.60 -0.05
CA HIS A 173 -11.69 3.89 0.43
C HIS A 173 -12.60 2.67 0.36
N GLY A 174 -13.71 2.70 1.11
CA GLY A 174 -14.80 1.73 0.99
C GLY A 174 -15.59 1.91 -0.31
N ALA A 175 -16.13 0.81 -0.84
CA ALA A 175 -17.01 0.84 -2.00
C ALA A 175 -17.85 -0.44 -2.12
N TRP A 176 -19.17 -0.28 -2.32
CA TRP A 176 -20.11 -1.39 -2.54
C TRP A 176 -19.68 -2.34 -3.67
N TYR A 177 -19.04 -1.80 -4.73
CA TYR A 177 -18.58 -2.59 -5.88
C TYR A 177 -17.31 -3.42 -5.60
N ALA A 178 -16.72 -3.28 -4.42
CA ALA A 178 -15.57 -4.06 -3.95
C ALA A 178 -15.95 -5.09 -2.86
N GLU A 179 -17.25 -5.31 -2.62
CA GLU A 179 -17.74 -6.30 -1.65
C GLU A 179 -17.42 -7.73 -2.08
N PRO A 180 -17.09 -8.63 -1.12
CA PRO A 180 -16.82 -10.05 -1.40
C PRO A 180 -17.98 -10.76 -2.08
N THR A 181 -19.22 -10.37 -1.78
CA THR A 181 -20.43 -10.92 -2.40
C THR A 181 -20.47 -10.72 -3.92
N LEU A 182 -19.97 -9.57 -4.40
CA LEU A 182 -19.86 -9.31 -5.84
C LEU A 182 -18.77 -10.16 -6.50
N ALA A 183 -17.63 -10.34 -5.84
CA ALA A 183 -16.58 -11.23 -6.32
C ALA A 183 -17.09 -12.67 -6.49
N GLY A 184 -17.84 -13.17 -5.50
CA GLY A 184 -18.48 -14.50 -5.57
C GLY A 184 -19.51 -14.61 -6.68
N ALA A 185 -20.36 -13.59 -6.87
CA ALA A 185 -21.44 -13.63 -7.86
C ALA A 185 -20.95 -13.41 -9.31
N ARG A 186 -19.90 -12.60 -9.52
CA ARG A 186 -19.45 -12.15 -10.85
C ARG A 186 -18.06 -12.64 -11.24
N GLY A 187 -17.35 -13.33 -10.34
CA GLY A 187 -15.96 -13.76 -10.53
C GLY A 187 -14.96 -12.59 -10.57
N LYS A 188 -15.39 -11.37 -10.23
CA LYS A 188 -14.56 -10.15 -10.22
C LYS A 188 -15.24 -9.03 -9.42
N LEU A 189 -14.45 -8.08 -8.96
CA LEU A 189 -14.95 -6.82 -8.36
C LEU A 189 -15.34 -5.80 -9.44
N GLY A 190 -16.02 -4.72 -9.02
CA GLY A 190 -16.12 -3.51 -9.81
C GLY A 190 -14.76 -2.78 -9.94
N ARG A 191 -14.80 -1.57 -10.51
CA ARG A 191 -13.58 -0.78 -10.78
C ARG A 191 -13.76 0.65 -10.29
N SER A 192 -12.69 1.24 -9.76
CA SER A 192 -12.60 2.63 -9.36
C SER A 192 -12.17 3.54 -10.55
N GLN A 193 -11.88 4.80 -10.26
CA GLN A 193 -11.23 5.74 -11.20
C GLN A 193 -9.72 5.86 -10.89
N GLY A 194 -9.09 4.77 -10.47
CA GLY A 194 -7.67 4.69 -10.15
C GLY A 194 -7.38 4.39 -8.68
N CYS A 195 -8.34 4.60 -7.79
CA CYS A 195 -8.22 4.35 -6.34
C CYS A 195 -8.10 2.85 -6.01
N PHE A 196 -7.65 2.59 -4.80
CA PHE A 196 -7.68 1.26 -4.17
C PHE A 196 -9.00 1.17 -3.38
N ALA A 197 -9.98 0.44 -3.91
CA ALA A 197 -11.28 0.32 -3.23
C ALA A 197 -11.44 -1.05 -2.58
N VAL A 198 -11.83 -1.08 -1.32
CA VAL A 198 -12.16 -2.27 -0.53
C VAL A 198 -13.67 -2.33 -0.28
N GLY A 199 -14.20 -3.46 0.19
CA GLY A 199 -15.62 -3.53 0.56
C GLY A 199 -15.95 -2.57 1.70
N ASP A 200 -17.17 -2.05 1.74
CA ASP A 200 -17.64 -1.16 2.81
C ASP A 200 -17.68 -1.87 4.18
N SER A 201 -17.64 -3.22 4.16
CA SER A 201 -17.60 -4.08 5.36
C SER A 201 -16.19 -4.25 5.97
N VAL A 202 -15.14 -3.66 5.38
CA VAL A 202 -13.72 -3.83 5.77
C VAL A 202 -13.23 -2.75 6.72
#